data_fc1eca628fc226721264048f2cbb1d08
#
_entry.id   fc1eca628fc226721264048f2cbb1d08
#
_cell.length_a   1.000
_cell.length_b   1.000
_cell.length_c   1.000
_cell.angle_alpha   90.00
_cell.angle_beta   90.00
_cell.angle_gamma   90.00
#
_symmetry.space_group_name_H-M   'P 1'
#
loop_
_entity.id
_entity.type
_entity.pdbx_description
1 polymer ?
#
loop_
_entity_poly.entity_id
_entity_poly.type
_entity_poly.pdbx_seq_one_letter_code
_entity_poly.pdbx_strand_id
1 'polypeptide(L)'
;MQEYILKLDYYCLLNLHKVLLEAKFHTIPDNELVAGSSLVAGLYIQVRDLLIESDKGSEWKDWFQLSNRPDRKEQAVILMKRDRIWNKASHDEKSKIASTFLAPFLFSEEELENVIAEVDGSI
;
A
#
# COMPACT_ATOMS: atom_id res chain seq x y z
N MET A 1 14.84 20.81 -0.82
CA MET A 1 15.57 19.63 -1.40
C MET A 1 15.43 19.69 -2.91
N GLN A 2 16.50 19.37 -3.63
CA GLN A 2 16.45 19.31 -5.09
C GLN A 2 15.60 18.12 -5.55
N GLU A 3 14.73 18.40 -6.52
CA GLU A 3 13.89 17.35 -7.12
C GLU A 3 14.50 16.83 -8.41
N TYR A 4 14.19 15.59 -8.72
CA TYR A 4 14.66 14.92 -9.95
C TYR A 4 13.47 14.39 -10.71
N ILE A 5 13.55 14.39 -12.03
CA ILE A 5 12.49 13.90 -12.91
C ILE A 5 12.93 12.61 -13.58
N LEU A 6 12.09 11.58 -13.49
CA LEU A 6 12.31 10.30 -14.16
C LEU A 6 11.27 10.16 -15.28
N LYS A 7 11.73 9.87 -16.49
CA LYS A 7 10.83 9.69 -17.65
C LYS A 7 10.59 8.20 -17.85
N LEU A 8 9.32 7.80 -17.81
CA LEU A 8 8.93 6.40 -17.95
C LEU A 8 7.88 6.27 -19.05
N ASP A 9 8.05 5.30 -19.94
CA ASP A 9 6.98 4.89 -20.83
C ASP A 9 6.04 3.92 -20.05
N TYR A 10 4.95 3.50 -20.71
CA TYR A 10 3.96 2.63 -20.05
C TYR A 10 4.57 1.32 -19.55
N TYR A 11 5.45 0.70 -20.33
CA TYR A 11 6.04 -0.58 -19.97
C TYR A 11 7.01 -0.46 -18.79
N CYS A 12 7.78 0.62 -18.73
CA CYS A 12 8.64 0.91 -17.58
C CYS A 12 7.80 1.17 -16.33
N LEU A 13 6.71 1.91 -16.48
CA LEU A 13 5.77 2.18 -15.38
C LEU A 13 5.14 0.89 -14.87
N LEU A 14 4.73 0.01 -15.77
CA LEU A 14 4.17 -1.29 -15.44
C LEU A 14 5.17 -2.16 -14.66
N ASN A 15 6.43 -2.17 -15.08
CA ASN A 15 7.47 -2.92 -14.39
C ASN A 15 7.79 -2.33 -13.03
N LEU A 16 7.81 -1.02 -12.90
CA LEU A 16 7.99 -0.36 -11.60
C LEU A 16 6.85 -0.72 -10.65
N HIS A 17 5.62 -0.74 -11.14
CA HIS A 17 4.47 -1.21 -10.37
C HIS A 17 4.69 -2.63 -9.84
N LYS A 18 5.14 -3.54 -10.67
CA LYS A 18 5.37 -4.94 -10.27
C LYS A 18 6.46 -5.06 -9.22
N VAL A 19 7.54 -4.29 -9.37
CA VAL A 19 8.64 -4.27 -8.40
C VAL A 19 8.16 -3.73 -7.04
N LEU A 20 7.40 -2.64 -7.04
CA LEU A 20 6.88 -2.03 -5.81
C LEU A 20 5.86 -2.95 -5.13
N LEU A 21 5.01 -3.61 -5.92
CA LEU A 21 4.03 -4.56 -5.39
C LEU A 21 4.73 -5.71 -4.66
N GLU A 22 5.73 -6.30 -5.28
CA GLU A 22 6.49 -7.40 -4.70
C GLU A 22 7.25 -6.95 -3.45
N ALA A 23 7.94 -5.82 -3.51
CA ALA A 23 8.74 -5.32 -2.39
C ALA A 23 7.85 -4.96 -1.20
N LYS A 24 6.71 -4.34 -1.45
CA LYS A 24 5.86 -3.79 -0.38
C LYS A 24 4.99 -4.85 0.30
N PHE A 25 4.57 -5.87 -0.43
CA PHE A 25 3.61 -6.87 0.08
C PHE A 25 4.20 -8.27 0.26
N HIS A 26 5.51 -8.38 0.21
CA HIS A 26 6.19 -9.65 0.45
C HIS A 26 6.40 -9.85 1.96
N THR A 27 5.95 -10.98 2.48
CA THR A 27 6.01 -11.25 3.92
C THR A 27 7.26 -12.03 4.33
N ILE A 28 8.04 -12.52 3.38
CA ILE A 28 9.27 -13.30 3.61
C ILE A 28 10.33 -12.82 2.60
N PRO A 29 11.53 -12.40 3.05
CA PRO A 29 11.93 -12.15 4.42
C PRO A 29 11.26 -10.91 5.02
N ASP A 30 11.74 -10.40 6.13
CA ASP A 30 11.17 -9.24 6.81
C ASP A 30 11.18 -8.00 5.93
N ASN A 31 9.99 -7.62 5.44
CA ASN A 31 9.82 -6.46 4.57
C ASN A 31 9.08 -5.29 5.25
N GLU A 32 8.90 -5.34 6.56
CA GLU A 32 8.14 -4.30 7.27
C GLU A 32 8.78 -2.91 7.13
N LEU A 33 10.08 -2.82 6.96
CA LEU A 33 10.75 -1.52 6.75
C LEU A 33 10.35 -0.88 5.42
N VAL A 34 10.21 -1.68 4.37
CA VAL A 34 9.77 -1.21 3.06
C VAL A 34 8.25 -1.03 3.06
N ALA A 35 7.53 -2.03 3.55
CA ALA A 35 6.06 -2.02 3.59
C ALA A 35 5.51 -0.84 4.40
N GLY A 36 6.16 -0.48 5.50
CA GLY A 36 5.77 0.63 6.36
C GLY A 36 6.39 1.97 6.03
N SER A 37 7.17 2.06 4.96
CA SER A 37 7.82 3.31 4.57
C SER A 37 6.84 4.28 3.92
N SER A 38 6.71 5.47 4.48
CA SER A 38 5.87 6.53 3.90
C SER A 38 6.42 7.02 2.56
N LEU A 39 7.73 6.95 2.37
CA LEU A 39 8.37 7.35 1.11
C LEU A 39 8.04 6.35 0.00
N VAL A 40 8.12 5.05 0.28
CA VAL A 40 7.75 3.99 -0.67
C VAL A 40 6.25 4.07 -0.97
N ALA A 41 5.41 4.25 0.06
CA ALA A 41 3.96 4.41 -0.11
C ALA A 41 3.65 5.59 -1.04
N GLY A 42 4.27 6.75 -0.81
CA GLY A 42 4.09 7.94 -1.62
C GLY A 42 4.51 7.73 -3.08
N LEU A 43 5.63 7.05 -3.29
CA LEU A 43 6.09 6.72 -4.64
C LEU A 43 5.09 5.80 -5.36
N TYR A 44 4.61 4.77 -4.67
CA TYR A 44 3.67 3.81 -5.27
C TYR A 44 2.32 4.48 -5.58
N ILE A 45 1.87 5.41 -4.74
CA ILE A 45 0.66 6.19 -5.00
C ILE A 45 0.81 6.99 -6.30
N GLN A 46 1.98 7.60 -6.53
CA GLN A 46 2.24 8.31 -7.79
C GLN A 46 2.19 7.36 -8.99
N VAL A 47 2.78 6.18 -8.86
CA VAL A 47 2.74 5.14 -9.91
C VAL A 47 1.30 4.73 -10.19
N ARG A 48 0.52 4.47 -9.13
CA ARG A 48 -0.91 4.15 -9.25
C ARG A 48 -1.66 5.22 -10.03
N ASP A 49 -1.46 6.48 -9.66
CA ASP A 49 -2.19 7.59 -10.28
C ASP A 49 -1.84 7.72 -11.78
N LEU A 50 -0.57 7.51 -12.13
CA LEU A 50 -0.16 7.52 -13.52
C LEU A 50 -0.78 6.37 -14.33
N LEU A 51 -0.86 5.18 -13.73
CA LEU A 51 -1.52 4.04 -14.37
C LEU A 51 -3.02 4.31 -14.57
N ILE A 52 -3.68 4.91 -13.58
CA ILE A 52 -5.09 5.28 -13.67
C ILE A 52 -5.34 6.35 -14.73
N GLU A 53 -4.37 7.25 -14.94
CA GLU A 53 -4.44 8.27 -15.99
C GLU A 53 -4.14 7.74 -17.40
N SER A 54 -3.61 6.52 -17.52
CA SER A 54 -3.29 5.91 -18.80
C SER A 54 -4.53 5.49 -19.58
N ASP A 55 -4.35 5.03 -20.82
CA ASP A 55 -5.44 4.54 -21.67
C ASP A 55 -6.22 3.38 -21.05
N LYS A 56 -5.62 2.68 -20.11
CA LYS A 56 -6.25 1.56 -19.39
C LYS A 56 -6.67 1.94 -17.98
N GLY A 57 -6.91 3.23 -17.75
CA GLY A 57 -7.16 3.78 -16.43
C GLY A 57 -8.32 3.14 -15.68
N SER A 58 -9.42 2.82 -16.37
CA SER A 58 -10.59 2.19 -15.73
C SER A 58 -10.25 0.79 -15.21
N GLU A 59 -9.47 0.03 -15.96
CA GLU A 59 -9.01 -1.31 -15.55
C GLU A 59 -8.07 -1.21 -14.35
N TRP A 60 -7.17 -0.23 -14.36
CA TRP A 60 -6.25 0.00 -13.26
C TRP A 60 -6.97 0.48 -12.01
N LYS A 61 -7.93 1.38 -12.14
CA LYS A 61 -8.71 1.86 -10.99
C LYS A 61 -9.42 0.70 -10.29
N ASP A 62 -9.97 -0.22 -11.07
CA ASP A 62 -10.62 -1.41 -10.56
C ASP A 62 -9.61 -2.37 -9.90
N TRP A 63 -8.46 -2.56 -10.55
CA TRP A 63 -7.39 -3.42 -10.03
C TRP A 63 -6.90 -2.94 -8.67
N PHE A 64 -6.79 -1.62 -8.46
CA PHE A 64 -6.29 -1.04 -7.22
C PHE A 64 -7.31 -0.99 -6.07
N GLN A 65 -8.54 -1.46 -6.28
CA GLN A 65 -9.50 -1.54 -5.18
C GLN A 65 -9.07 -2.62 -4.19
N LEU A 66 -8.94 -2.27 -2.92
CA LEU A 66 -8.52 -3.20 -1.87
C LEU A 66 -9.44 -4.42 -1.81
N SER A 67 -10.76 -4.21 -1.99
CA SER A 67 -11.75 -5.28 -1.98
C SER A 67 -11.51 -6.33 -3.07
N ASN A 68 -10.79 -5.98 -4.12
CA ASN A 68 -10.44 -6.90 -5.21
C ASN A 68 -9.09 -7.61 -4.96
N ARG A 69 -8.40 -7.28 -3.86
CA ARG A 69 -7.07 -7.81 -3.54
C ARG A 69 -7.01 -8.33 -2.10
N PRO A 70 -7.83 -9.33 -1.77
CA PRO A 70 -7.85 -9.86 -0.41
C PRO A 70 -6.52 -10.50 0.01
N ASP A 71 -5.77 -11.05 -0.93
CA ASP A 71 -4.44 -11.60 -0.69
C ASP A 71 -3.44 -10.52 -0.26
N ARG A 72 -3.49 -9.36 -0.92
CA ARG A 72 -2.60 -8.24 -0.59
C ARG A 72 -3.00 -7.59 0.73
N LYS A 73 -4.29 -7.49 0.99
CA LYS A 73 -4.81 -7.03 2.28
C LYS A 73 -4.30 -7.93 3.40
N GLU A 74 -4.37 -9.24 3.23
CA GLU A 74 -3.89 -10.21 4.22
C GLU A 74 -2.40 -10.06 4.47
N GLN A 75 -1.61 -9.90 3.42
CA GLN A 75 -0.17 -9.67 3.53
C GLN A 75 0.13 -8.40 4.32
N ALA A 76 -0.59 -7.31 4.04
CA ALA A 76 -0.45 -6.05 4.77
C ALA A 76 -0.77 -6.22 6.25
N VAL A 77 -1.84 -6.94 6.57
CA VAL A 77 -2.24 -7.21 7.96
C VAL A 77 -1.13 -7.99 8.69
N ILE A 78 -0.56 -9.00 8.05
CA ILE A 78 0.55 -9.78 8.64
C ILE A 78 1.74 -8.86 8.94
N LEU A 79 2.09 -7.98 8.00
CA LEU A 79 3.20 -7.04 8.17
C LEU A 79 2.91 -6.01 9.27
N MET A 80 1.67 -5.49 9.34
CA MET A 80 1.26 -4.55 10.39
C MET A 80 1.34 -5.17 11.78
N LYS A 81 1.00 -6.44 11.91
CA LYS A 81 1.09 -7.16 13.20
C LYS A 81 2.52 -7.25 13.72
N ARG A 82 3.50 -7.10 12.85
CA ARG A 82 4.93 -7.09 13.21
C ARG A 82 5.44 -5.69 13.55
N ASP A 83 4.64 -4.66 13.33
CA ASP A 83 5.05 -3.27 13.59
C ASP A 83 5.21 -3.05 15.08
N ARG A 84 6.38 -2.50 15.47
CA ARG A 84 6.75 -2.34 16.88
C ARG A 84 5.95 -1.27 17.61
N ILE A 85 5.47 -0.27 16.89
CA ILE A 85 4.74 0.85 17.50
C ILE A 85 3.23 0.66 17.47
N TRP A 86 2.72 -0.34 16.78
CA TRP A 86 1.27 -0.52 16.63
C TRP A 86 0.53 -0.54 17.97
N ASN A 87 0.98 -1.35 18.92
CA ASN A 87 0.30 -1.52 20.20
C ASN A 87 0.32 -0.27 21.09
N LYS A 88 1.26 0.65 20.82
CA LYS A 88 1.41 1.90 21.58
C LYS A 88 0.77 3.08 20.84
N ALA A 89 0.28 2.87 19.63
CA ALA A 89 -0.25 3.92 18.79
C ALA A 89 -1.68 4.26 19.17
N SER A 90 -2.04 5.54 19.06
CA SER A 90 -3.43 5.99 19.16
C SER A 90 -4.21 5.52 17.94
N HIS A 91 -5.54 5.65 17.98
CA HIS A 91 -6.36 5.28 16.81
C HIS A 91 -5.96 6.09 15.56
N ASP A 92 -5.72 7.39 15.71
CA ASP A 92 -5.31 8.23 14.59
C ASP A 92 -3.95 7.80 14.02
N GLU A 93 -3.02 7.43 14.89
CA GLU A 93 -1.72 6.91 14.49
C GLU A 93 -1.86 5.56 13.78
N LYS A 94 -2.72 4.67 14.28
CA LYS A 94 -3.03 3.39 13.64
C LYS A 94 -3.61 3.59 12.25
N SER A 95 -4.50 4.57 12.08
CA SER A 95 -5.05 4.90 10.77
C SER A 95 -3.96 5.31 9.78
N LYS A 96 -2.99 6.09 10.22
CA LYS A 96 -1.85 6.50 9.37
C LYS A 96 -0.95 5.32 9.03
N ILE A 97 -0.63 4.50 10.01
CA ILE A 97 0.18 3.30 9.83
C ILE A 97 -0.50 2.36 8.84
N ALA A 98 -1.77 2.05 9.07
CA ALA A 98 -2.53 1.16 8.20
C ALA A 98 -2.62 1.69 6.77
N SER A 99 -2.90 2.99 6.60
CA SER A 99 -2.94 3.62 5.28
C SER A 99 -1.61 3.50 4.55
N THR A 100 -0.50 3.62 5.26
CA THR A 100 0.84 3.48 4.69
C THR A 100 1.10 2.04 4.21
N PHE A 101 0.77 1.06 5.04
CA PHE A 101 0.92 -0.36 4.67
C PHE A 101 0.00 -0.77 3.54
N LEU A 102 -1.21 -0.23 3.49
CA LEU A 102 -2.20 -0.56 2.45
C LEU A 102 -1.96 0.15 1.12
N ALA A 103 -1.21 1.27 1.13
CA ALA A 103 -0.92 1.98 -0.12
C ALA A 103 -0.26 1.03 -1.12
N PRO A 104 -0.59 1.06 -2.38
CA PRO A 104 -1.35 2.09 -3.09
C PRO A 104 -2.86 1.80 -3.22
N PHE A 105 -3.37 0.79 -2.54
CA PHE A 105 -4.75 0.37 -2.73
C PHE A 105 -5.74 1.43 -2.28
N LEU A 106 -6.87 1.47 -3.00
CA LEU A 106 -7.98 2.37 -2.72
C LEU A 106 -8.95 1.66 -1.78
N PHE A 107 -9.39 2.35 -0.74
CA PHE A 107 -10.26 1.77 0.28
C PHE A 107 -11.17 2.84 0.88
N SER A 108 -12.30 2.40 1.45
CA SER A 108 -13.21 3.27 2.18
C SER A 108 -12.78 3.39 3.65
N GLU A 109 -13.37 4.34 4.37
CA GLU A 109 -13.19 4.47 5.81
C GLU A 109 -13.57 3.18 6.56
N GLU A 110 -14.67 2.55 6.14
CA GLU A 110 -15.13 1.31 6.74
C GLU A 110 -14.12 0.18 6.55
N GLU A 111 -13.56 0.07 5.33
CA GLU A 111 -12.53 -0.93 5.04
C GLU A 111 -11.28 -0.70 5.90
N LEU A 112 -10.88 0.56 6.08
CA LEU A 112 -9.73 0.92 6.92
C LEU A 112 -9.99 0.51 8.37
N GLU A 113 -11.16 0.82 8.92
CA GLU A 113 -11.52 0.47 10.28
C GLU A 113 -11.54 -1.05 10.48
N ASN A 114 -12.02 -1.80 9.48
CA ASN A 114 -12.01 -3.25 9.53
C ASN A 114 -10.59 -3.81 9.56
N VAL A 115 -9.67 -3.23 8.80
CA VAL A 115 -8.26 -3.63 8.80
C VAL A 115 -7.64 -3.37 10.17
N ILE A 116 -7.88 -2.20 10.74
CA ILE A 116 -7.35 -1.84 12.07
C ILE A 116 -7.85 -2.84 13.12
N ALA A 117 -9.14 -3.16 13.09
CA ALA A 117 -9.73 -4.13 14.01
C ALA A 117 -9.11 -5.53 13.84
N GLU A 118 -8.84 -5.92 12.60
CA GLU A 118 -8.21 -7.20 12.29
C GLU A 118 -6.79 -7.27 12.85
N VAL A 119 -6.01 -6.20 12.70
CA VAL A 119 -4.65 -6.11 13.25
C VAL A 119 -4.68 -6.14 14.78
N ASP A 120 -5.65 -5.47 15.39
CA ASP A 120 -5.84 -5.48 16.83
C ASP A 120 -6.33 -6.84 17.37
N GLY A 121 -6.74 -7.74 16.49
CA GLY A 121 -7.29 -9.04 16.91
C GLY A 121 -8.72 -8.95 17.42
N SER A 122 -9.46 -7.91 17.06
CA SER A 122 -10.83 -7.65 17.51
C SER A 122 -11.90 -8.33 16.64
N ILE A 123 -11.49 -9.00 15.58
CA ILE A 123 -12.39 -9.70 14.66
C ILE A 123 -12.01 -11.18 14.61
#